data_a8d75c990a7a90d93541d5d05a1b2bd5
#
_entry.id   a8d75c990a7a90d93541d5d05a1b2bd5
#
_cell.length_a   1.000
_cell.length_b   1.000
_cell.length_c   1.000
_cell.angle_alpha   90.00
_cell.angle_beta   90.00
_cell.angle_gamma   90.00
#
_symmetry.space_group_name_H-M   'P 1'
#
loop_
_entity.id
_entity.type
_entity.pdbx_description
1 polymer ?
#
loop_
_entity_poly.entity_id
_entity_poly.type
_entity_poly.pdbx_seq_one_letter_code
_entity_poly.pdbx_strand_id
1 'polypeptide(L)'
;MTNKWRVDFSGSAKRVAVVGAGVSGLAAAYKLKSNGVNVMVFEADERAGGKLMSISKDGLIWDEGANTMTESEMEVKGLLDDLGIREKQQFPISQYKRYVVRNGVPFLIPTNPIALITSNFLSAQSKIILEPFLWKKSDSAKVSDEDAKESVGGFFQRHFGREVVDFLIDPFVAGTSAADPESLVMRHSFPELWNLEKRYGSVIAGAIKSKFSARKEKSAEAKGSSEKKCRQRGSFSFLGGMQTLTDALCKALGKDEVCLKSKVLSLSYSHDGKSALENWSLSSSNQDKQSQGLSFDAVIMTITKGGNLFPLDFLPEVIYMPLSVFITAFKKENVGKPLQGFGVLVPSKEQQNGLKTLGTLFSSMMFPDRAPKDLFLYTTFVGGSRNKELAKASTDELKQIVTSDLRQLLGVEGEPTFVNHFFWSKAFPLYGRDYDSVLEAIEKMEKNLPGFFYAGNHKGGLSVGKSIASGCKAAELVISYLENSSDNKMLKEGSSK
;
A
#
# COMPACT_ATOMS: atom_id res chain seq x y z
N MET A 1 -0.58 29.11 -13.80
CA MET A 1 -1.95 29.55 -13.54
C MET A 1 -2.37 28.79 -12.29
N THR A 2 -2.20 29.32 -11.19
CA THR A 2 -2.77 30.33 -10.29
C THR A 2 -3.66 29.70 -9.23
N ASN A 3 -3.10 29.63 -8.04
CA ASN A 3 -3.71 29.68 -6.72
C ASN A 3 -5.22 29.99 -6.75
N LYS A 4 -6.08 29.01 -6.55
CA LYS A 4 -7.52 29.22 -6.43
C LYS A 4 -8.16 28.71 -5.14
N TRP A 5 -7.37 28.31 -4.16
CA TRP A 5 -7.91 27.86 -2.86
C TRP A 5 -6.95 28.24 -1.70
N ARG A 6 -6.69 29.54 -1.49
CA ARG A 6 -6.26 30.02 -0.20
C ARG A 6 -7.51 30.36 0.58
N VAL A 7 -7.87 29.53 1.52
CA VAL A 7 -8.86 29.90 2.57
C VAL A 7 -8.13 30.82 3.54
N ASP A 8 -8.58 32.04 3.70
CA ASP A 8 -7.99 33.03 4.60
C ASP A 8 -8.54 32.74 6.02
N PHE A 9 -7.74 32.07 6.84
CA PHE A 9 -8.04 31.87 8.25
C PHE A 9 -7.70 33.14 9.04
N SER A 10 -8.54 34.15 9.00
CA SER A 10 -8.43 35.35 9.82
C SER A 10 -8.88 35.09 11.28
N GLY A 11 -8.15 34.24 11.98
CA GLY A 11 -8.31 33.87 13.36
C GLY A 11 -7.04 33.15 13.84
N SER A 12 -6.88 32.88 15.15
CA SER A 12 -5.79 32.07 15.69
C SER A 12 -5.49 30.88 14.76
N ALA A 13 -4.26 30.77 14.27
CA ALA A 13 -3.88 29.80 13.24
C ALA A 13 -4.18 28.36 13.71
N LYS A 14 -5.03 27.66 12.97
CA LYS A 14 -5.50 26.30 13.29
C LYS A 14 -4.32 25.31 13.33
N ARG A 15 -4.28 24.49 14.37
CA ARG A 15 -3.21 23.54 14.64
C ARG A 15 -3.71 22.10 14.56
N VAL A 16 -3.04 21.27 13.76
CA VAL A 16 -3.39 19.85 13.57
C VAL A 16 -2.20 18.97 13.90
N ALA A 17 -2.43 17.95 14.75
CA ALA A 17 -1.45 16.91 14.99
C ALA A 17 -1.64 15.74 14.03
N VAL A 18 -0.55 15.23 13.46
CA VAL A 18 -0.53 13.98 12.70
C VAL A 18 0.36 12.98 13.44
N VAL A 19 -0.20 11.84 13.82
CA VAL A 19 0.51 10.81 14.57
C VAL A 19 0.97 9.71 13.61
N GLY A 20 2.28 9.63 13.39
CA GLY A 20 2.97 8.74 12.46
C GLY A 20 3.44 9.45 11.19
N ALA A 21 4.75 9.40 10.92
CA ALA A 21 5.38 9.93 9.71
C ALA A 21 5.56 8.87 8.61
N GLY A 22 4.66 7.88 8.52
CA GLY A 22 4.53 7.04 7.34
C GLY A 22 4.00 7.84 6.15
N VAL A 23 3.98 7.23 4.94
CA VAL A 23 3.55 7.93 3.72
C VAL A 23 2.14 8.52 3.82
N SER A 24 1.22 7.88 4.55
CA SER A 24 -0.14 8.41 4.77
C SER A 24 -0.13 9.70 5.61
N GLY A 25 0.62 9.69 6.72
CA GLY A 25 0.72 10.85 7.60
C GLY A 25 1.44 12.02 6.93
N LEU A 26 2.53 11.74 6.23
CA LEU A 26 3.25 12.78 5.48
C LEU A 26 2.41 13.38 4.35
N ALA A 27 1.64 12.55 3.61
CA ALA A 27 0.72 13.05 2.57
C ALA A 27 -0.41 13.89 3.17
N ALA A 28 -0.98 13.48 4.31
CA ALA A 28 -1.98 14.26 5.03
C ALA A 28 -1.41 15.60 5.50
N ALA A 29 -0.25 15.60 6.12
CA ALA A 29 0.43 16.80 6.60
C ALA A 29 0.75 17.77 5.45
N TYR A 30 1.26 17.26 4.33
CA TYR A 30 1.53 18.06 3.14
C TYR A 30 0.25 18.72 2.60
N LYS A 31 -0.84 17.96 2.50
CA LYS A 31 -2.15 18.48 2.05
C LYS A 31 -2.68 19.56 3.00
N LEU A 32 -2.59 19.37 4.31
CA LEU A 32 -2.96 20.37 5.32
C LEU A 32 -2.13 21.65 5.18
N LYS A 33 -0.81 21.54 5.15
CA LYS A 33 0.11 22.68 4.99
C LYS A 33 -0.13 23.44 3.70
N SER A 34 -0.36 22.75 2.60
CA SER A 34 -0.68 23.36 1.30
C SER A 34 -2.00 24.14 1.30
N ASN A 35 -2.88 23.89 2.28
CA ASN A 35 -4.13 24.63 2.49
C ASN A 35 -4.03 25.65 3.65
N GLY A 36 -2.83 25.98 4.11
CA GLY A 36 -2.62 27.03 5.12
C GLY A 36 -2.86 26.61 6.58
N VAL A 37 -3.00 25.30 6.85
CA VAL A 37 -3.16 24.76 8.20
C VAL A 37 -1.80 24.52 8.85
N ASN A 38 -1.62 24.92 10.09
CA ASN A 38 -0.42 24.60 10.87
C ASN A 38 -0.46 23.12 11.26
N VAL A 39 0.55 22.37 10.88
CA VAL A 39 0.61 20.93 11.12
C VAL A 39 1.88 20.55 11.86
N MET A 40 1.77 19.60 12.79
CA MET A 40 2.89 18.93 13.44
C MET A 40 2.75 17.43 13.27
N VAL A 41 3.79 16.78 12.75
CA VAL A 41 3.86 15.33 12.56
C VAL A 41 4.74 14.74 13.65
N PHE A 42 4.23 13.75 14.38
CA PHE A 42 4.96 13.06 15.46
C PHE A 42 5.33 11.66 15.02
N GLU A 43 6.63 11.35 15.03
CA GLU A 43 7.18 10.05 14.67
C GLU A 43 8.03 9.49 15.81
N ALA A 44 7.77 8.23 16.16
CA ALA A 44 8.50 7.56 17.23
C ALA A 44 9.93 7.17 16.82
N ASP A 45 10.13 6.87 15.56
CA ASP A 45 11.42 6.44 15.03
C ASP A 45 12.33 7.65 14.73
N GLU A 46 13.60 7.35 14.48
CA GLU A 46 14.61 8.36 14.10
C GLU A 46 14.53 8.78 12.62
N ARG A 47 13.69 8.12 11.83
CA ARG A 47 13.44 8.44 10.42
C ARG A 47 11.95 8.50 10.12
N ALA A 48 11.59 9.34 9.17
CA ALA A 48 10.28 9.33 8.54
C ALA A 48 10.21 8.31 7.38
N GLY A 49 9.00 8.03 6.89
CA GLY A 49 8.74 7.19 5.72
C GLY A 49 8.06 5.86 6.04
N GLY A 50 8.11 5.40 7.30
CA GLY A 50 7.48 4.14 7.69
C GLY A 50 7.99 2.98 6.82
N LYS A 51 7.08 2.34 6.06
CA LYS A 51 7.41 1.20 5.18
C LYS A 51 7.98 1.57 3.80
N LEU A 52 8.26 2.83 3.54
CA LEU A 52 9.10 3.28 2.44
C LEU A 52 10.51 3.52 3.02
N MET A 53 11.37 2.54 2.82
CA MET A 53 12.72 2.51 3.40
C MET A 53 13.68 2.00 2.34
N SER A 54 14.59 2.86 1.91
CA SER A 54 15.61 2.55 0.91
C SER A 54 17.00 2.75 1.50
N ILE A 55 17.90 1.85 1.19
CA ILE A 55 19.29 1.90 1.64
C ILE A 55 20.20 1.96 0.41
N SER A 56 21.24 2.80 0.51
CA SER A 56 22.30 2.88 -0.49
C SER A 56 23.63 2.61 0.20
N LYS A 57 24.33 1.56 -0.22
CA LYS A 57 25.61 1.16 0.36
C LYS A 57 26.45 0.39 -0.66
N ASP A 58 27.72 0.70 -0.76
CA ASP A 58 28.68 0.00 -1.61
C ASP A 58 28.26 -0.15 -3.08
N GLY A 59 27.59 0.87 -3.63
CA GLY A 59 27.05 0.87 -4.99
C GLY A 59 25.79 0.04 -5.19
N LEU A 60 25.24 -0.54 -4.12
CA LEU A 60 23.96 -1.22 -4.10
C LEU A 60 22.88 -0.30 -3.58
N ILE A 61 21.67 -0.36 -4.18
CA ILE A 61 20.48 0.34 -3.71
C ILE A 61 19.32 -0.66 -3.60
N TRP A 62 18.72 -0.76 -2.42
CA TRP A 62 17.59 -1.66 -2.20
C TRP A 62 16.52 -1.04 -1.34
N ASP A 63 15.31 -1.57 -1.45
CA ASP A 63 14.18 -1.20 -0.60
C ASP A 63 13.91 -2.33 0.41
N GLU A 64 13.88 -2.00 1.69
CA GLU A 64 13.52 -2.95 2.77
C GLU A 64 12.00 -3.03 2.97
N GLY A 65 11.23 -2.17 2.32
CA GLY A 65 9.77 -2.12 2.36
C GLY A 65 9.14 -2.24 0.97
N ALA A 66 8.33 -1.25 0.59
CA ALA A 66 7.71 -1.20 -0.73
C ALA A 66 8.76 -0.94 -1.82
N ASN A 67 8.77 -1.75 -2.87
CA ASN A 67 9.74 -1.66 -3.96
C ASN A 67 9.25 -0.85 -5.16
N THR A 68 7.94 -0.82 -5.37
CA THR A 68 7.30 -0.08 -6.47
C THR A 68 5.93 0.43 -6.07
N MET A 69 5.42 1.41 -6.80
CA MET A 69 4.05 1.93 -6.69
C MET A 69 3.44 2.19 -8.06
N THR A 70 2.16 2.55 -8.09
CA THR A 70 1.43 2.96 -9.32
C THR A 70 0.84 4.35 -9.14
N GLU A 71 0.49 5.02 -10.23
CA GLU A 71 -0.28 6.26 -10.26
C GLU A 71 -1.78 5.98 -10.47
N SER A 72 -2.33 4.95 -9.84
CA SER A 72 -3.75 4.62 -9.97
C SER A 72 -4.65 5.64 -9.28
N GLU A 73 -4.17 6.26 -8.19
CA GLU A 73 -4.89 7.25 -7.43
C GLU A 73 -4.58 8.66 -7.93
N MET A 74 -5.62 9.52 -8.03
CA MET A 74 -5.49 10.90 -8.51
C MET A 74 -4.55 11.75 -7.63
N GLU A 75 -4.61 11.51 -6.32
CA GLU A 75 -3.79 12.18 -5.31
C GLU A 75 -2.30 11.93 -5.52
N VAL A 76 -1.92 10.72 -5.94
CA VAL A 76 -0.53 10.40 -6.26
C VAL A 76 -0.02 11.24 -7.41
N LYS A 77 -0.84 11.39 -8.47
CA LYS A 77 -0.47 12.19 -9.63
C LYS A 77 -0.21 13.64 -9.24
N GLY A 78 -1.14 14.26 -8.52
CA GLY A 78 -0.99 15.63 -8.05
C GLY A 78 0.24 15.81 -7.15
N LEU A 79 0.42 14.88 -6.21
CA LEU A 79 1.53 14.91 -5.26
C LEU A 79 2.91 14.86 -5.95
N LEU A 80 3.09 14.00 -6.97
CA LEU A 80 4.35 13.89 -7.71
C LEU A 80 4.66 15.16 -8.51
N ASP A 81 3.63 15.81 -9.06
CA ASP A 81 3.76 17.09 -9.77
C ASP A 81 4.14 18.22 -8.81
N ASP A 82 3.42 18.32 -7.68
CA ASP A 82 3.62 19.37 -6.67
C ASP A 82 5.00 19.27 -6.00
N LEU A 83 5.48 18.06 -5.75
CA LEU A 83 6.81 17.81 -5.17
C LEU A 83 7.96 17.95 -6.19
N GLY A 84 7.67 18.04 -7.49
CA GLY A 84 8.67 18.13 -8.56
C GLY A 84 9.56 16.91 -8.70
N ILE A 85 9.06 15.70 -8.33
CA ILE A 85 9.87 14.47 -8.35
C ILE A 85 9.56 13.52 -9.52
N ARG A 86 8.79 13.98 -10.51
CA ARG A 86 8.48 13.16 -11.69
C ARG A 86 9.70 12.72 -12.48
N GLU A 87 10.70 13.55 -12.57
CA GLU A 87 11.94 13.24 -13.27
C GLU A 87 12.75 12.11 -12.58
N LYS A 88 12.49 11.89 -11.29
CA LYS A 88 13.10 10.80 -10.53
C LYS A 88 12.37 9.47 -10.68
N GLN A 89 11.22 9.41 -11.37
CA GLN A 89 10.50 8.15 -11.60
C GLN A 89 11.33 7.21 -12.47
N GLN A 90 11.44 5.98 -12.03
CA GLN A 90 12.06 4.88 -12.78
C GLN A 90 11.02 3.80 -13.08
N PHE A 91 10.87 3.46 -14.36
CA PHE A 91 9.99 2.38 -14.80
C PHE A 91 10.81 1.12 -15.00
N PRO A 92 10.35 -0.03 -14.45
CA PRO A 92 11.10 -1.29 -14.56
C PRO A 92 11.29 -1.69 -16.02
N ILE A 93 12.50 -2.07 -16.37
CA ILE A 93 12.79 -2.68 -17.68
C ILE A 93 12.08 -4.03 -17.73
N SER A 94 11.42 -4.34 -18.84
CA SER A 94 10.69 -5.61 -19.02
C SER A 94 9.62 -5.89 -17.95
N GLN A 95 8.94 -4.85 -17.44
CA GLN A 95 7.95 -4.94 -16.36
C GLN A 95 6.79 -5.91 -16.62
N TYR A 96 6.53 -6.25 -17.87
CA TYR A 96 5.50 -7.20 -18.27
C TYR A 96 5.94 -8.65 -18.18
N LYS A 97 7.24 -8.92 -18.06
CA LYS A 97 7.76 -10.29 -17.88
C LYS A 97 7.70 -10.63 -16.40
N ARG A 98 6.73 -11.43 -16.00
CA ARG A 98 6.53 -11.93 -14.64
C ARG A 98 6.51 -13.44 -14.67
N TYR A 99 7.15 -14.04 -13.69
CA TYR A 99 7.25 -15.51 -13.61
C TYR A 99 6.49 -16.01 -12.39
N VAL A 100 5.99 -17.23 -12.52
CA VAL A 100 5.47 -18.04 -11.41
C VAL A 100 6.12 -19.40 -11.48
N VAL A 101 6.43 -19.97 -10.33
CA VAL A 101 6.99 -21.33 -10.31
C VAL A 101 5.89 -22.34 -10.60
N ARG A 102 6.21 -23.32 -11.45
CA ARG A 102 5.36 -24.46 -11.74
C ARG A 102 6.25 -25.70 -11.95
N ASN A 103 6.01 -26.73 -11.14
CA ASN A 103 6.84 -27.96 -11.14
C ASN A 103 8.32 -27.67 -10.91
N GLY A 104 8.62 -26.77 -9.94
CA GLY A 104 9.98 -26.43 -9.55
C GLY A 104 10.73 -25.49 -10.50
N VAL A 105 10.13 -25.05 -11.60
CA VAL A 105 10.77 -24.16 -12.59
C VAL A 105 9.97 -22.87 -12.82
N PRO A 106 10.64 -21.73 -13.05
CA PRO A 106 9.98 -20.48 -13.40
C PRO A 106 9.28 -20.55 -14.75
N PHE A 107 8.01 -20.23 -14.78
CA PHE A 107 7.18 -20.15 -15.99
C PHE A 107 6.74 -18.71 -16.23
N LEU A 108 6.92 -18.20 -17.45
CA LEU A 108 6.48 -16.84 -17.82
C LEU A 108 4.97 -16.75 -17.87
N ILE A 109 4.38 -15.86 -17.06
CA ILE A 109 2.92 -15.65 -17.04
C ILE A 109 2.51 -14.96 -18.34
N PRO A 110 1.51 -15.51 -19.08
CA PRO A 110 0.97 -14.87 -20.28
C PRO A 110 0.33 -13.53 -19.96
N THR A 111 0.62 -12.50 -20.77
CA THR A 111 0.23 -11.10 -20.49
C THR A 111 -1.19 -10.73 -20.91
N ASN A 112 -1.86 -11.60 -21.67
CA ASN A 112 -3.23 -11.38 -22.12
C ASN A 112 -4.09 -12.64 -21.97
N PRO A 113 -5.42 -12.52 -21.84
CA PRO A 113 -6.32 -13.65 -21.65
C PRO A 113 -6.26 -14.71 -22.77
N ILE A 114 -6.06 -14.30 -24.03
CA ILE A 114 -5.96 -15.23 -25.16
C ILE A 114 -4.68 -16.06 -25.02
N ALA A 115 -3.54 -15.41 -24.74
CA ALA A 115 -2.28 -16.10 -24.50
C ALA A 115 -2.35 -17.04 -23.28
N LEU A 116 -3.11 -16.67 -22.25
CA LEU A 116 -3.33 -17.53 -21.09
C LEU A 116 -4.07 -18.82 -21.46
N ILE A 117 -5.12 -18.73 -22.28
CA ILE A 117 -5.92 -19.88 -22.76
C ILE A 117 -5.12 -20.73 -23.76
N THR A 118 -4.37 -20.11 -24.67
CA THR A 118 -3.62 -20.82 -25.72
C THR A 118 -2.30 -21.40 -25.27
N SER A 119 -1.74 -20.89 -24.17
CA SER A 119 -0.46 -21.38 -23.61
C SER A 119 -0.63 -22.72 -22.89
N ASN A 120 0.49 -23.39 -22.62
CA ASN A 120 0.52 -24.58 -21.76
C ASN A 120 0.55 -24.25 -20.27
N PHE A 121 0.22 -23.01 -19.91
CA PHE A 121 0.20 -22.56 -18.51
C PHE A 121 -0.93 -23.20 -17.71
N LEU A 122 -2.15 -23.27 -18.29
CA LEU A 122 -3.30 -23.94 -17.68
C LEU A 122 -3.56 -25.29 -18.33
N SER A 123 -4.05 -26.23 -17.55
CA SER A 123 -4.49 -27.54 -18.01
C SER A 123 -5.68 -27.42 -18.98
N ALA A 124 -5.91 -28.43 -19.81
CA ALA A 124 -7.05 -28.49 -20.72
C ALA A 124 -8.39 -28.38 -19.99
N GLN A 125 -8.51 -29.00 -18.80
CA GLN A 125 -9.69 -28.92 -17.94
C GLN A 125 -9.98 -27.47 -17.49
N SER A 126 -8.96 -26.74 -17.03
CA SER A 126 -9.12 -25.35 -16.60
C SER A 126 -9.47 -24.41 -17.74
N LYS A 127 -8.99 -24.69 -18.96
CA LYS A 127 -9.36 -23.94 -20.17
C LYS A 127 -10.84 -24.10 -20.53
N ILE A 128 -11.39 -25.30 -20.39
CA ILE A 128 -12.82 -25.57 -20.62
C ILE A 128 -13.69 -24.81 -19.61
N ILE A 129 -13.25 -24.68 -18.38
CA ILE A 129 -13.97 -23.91 -17.35
C ILE A 129 -13.97 -22.40 -17.67
N LEU A 130 -12.92 -21.89 -18.30
CA LEU A 130 -12.83 -20.48 -18.69
C LEU A 130 -13.71 -20.10 -19.89
N GLU A 131 -14.00 -21.04 -20.81
CA GLU A 131 -14.82 -20.80 -22.02
C GLU A 131 -16.27 -20.36 -21.74
N PRO A 132 -17.04 -21.02 -20.84
CA PRO A 132 -18.41 -20.60 -20.56
C PRO A 132 -18.51 -19.27 -19.82
N PHE A 133 -17.49 -18.92 -19.03
CA PHE A 133 -17.45 -17.67 -18.25
C PHE A 133 -17.31 -16.41 -19.10
N LEU A 134 -16.80 -16.53 -20.32
CA LEU A 134 -16.79 -15.43 -21.26
C LEU A 134 -18.22 -15.03 -21.69
N TRP A 135 -19.21 -15.91 -21.55
CA TRP A 135 -20.54 -15.74 -22.12
C TRP A 135 -21.72 -15.89 -21.16
N LYS A 136 -21.55 -16.47 -19.96
CA LYS A 136 -22.65 -16.74 -19.03
C LYS A 136 -22.97 -15.53 -18.15
N LYS A 137 -24.20 -15.01 -18.24
CA LYS A 137 -24.80 -14.17 -17.22
C LYS A 137 -25.05 -15.04 -15.97
N SER A 138 -24.47 -14.68 -14.84
CA SER A 138 -24.97 -15.14 -13.56
C SER A 138 -26.35 -14.52 -13.36
N ASP A 139 -27.34 -15.30 -13.02
CA ASP A 139 -28.62 -14.77 -12.55
C ASP A 139 -28.30 -13.89 -11.34
N SER A 140 -28.74 -12.64 -11.39
CA SER A 140 -28.50 -11.63 -10.35
C SER A 140 -29.28 -12.02 -9.10
N ALA A 141 -28.78 -13.04 -8.38
CA ALA A 141 -29.27 -13.43 -7.08
C ALA A 141 -28.96 -12.30 -6.08
N LYS A 142 -29.91 -11.96 -5.26
CA LYS A 142 -29.74 -11.06 -4.12
C LYS A 142 -28.55 -11.55 -3.31
N VAL A 143 -27.50 -10.70 -3.23
CA VAL A 143 -26.29 -11.01 -2.43
C VAL A 143 -26.72 -11.21 -0.99
N SER A 144 -26.51 -12.41 -0.47
CA SER A 144 -26.73 -12.71 0.95
C SER A 144 -25.60 -12.11 1.80
N ASP A 145 -25.81 -11.99 3.11
CA ASP A 145 -24.74 -11.57 4.03
C ASP A 145 -23.53 -12.54 4.02
N GLU A 146 -23.78 -13.80 3.67
CA GLU A 146 -22.71 -14.80 3.49
C GLU A 146 -21.83 -14.49 2.27
N ASP A 147 -22.42 -14.05 1.16
CA ASP A 147 -21.68 -13.64 -0.04
C ASP A 147 -20.78 -12.41 0.26
N ALA A 148 -21.21 -11.55 1.18
CA ALA A 148 -20.42 -10.39 1.59
C ALA A 148 -19.09 -10.76 2.30
N LYS A 149 -18.98 -11.99 2.83
CA LYS A 149 -17.79 -12.55 3.52
C LYS A 149 -17.02 -13.54 2.64
N GLU A 150 -17.34 -13.65 1.35
CA GLU A 150 -16.65 -14.55 0.42
C GLU A 150 -15.15 -14.27 0.41
N SER A 151 -14.34 -15.35 0.51
CA SER A 151 -12.89 -15.24 0.43
C SER A 151 -12.44 -14.89 -1.01
N VAL A 152 -11.25 -14.30 -1.13
CA VAL A 152 -10.61 -14.07 -2.44
C VAL A 152 -10.43 -15.40 -3.16
N GLY A 153 -9.97 -16.45 -2.47
CA GLY A 153 -9.80 -17.78 -3.04
C GLY A 153 -11.12 -18.38 -3.54
N GLY A 154 -12.17 -18.33 -2.71
CA GLY A 154 -13.52 -18.81 -3.07
C GLY A 154 -14.07 -18.08 -4.30
N PHE A 155 -13.99 -16.76 -4.33
CA PHE A 155 -14.42 -15.94 -5.46
C PHE A 155 -13.75 -16.36 -6.77
N PHE A 156 -12.43 -16.41 -6.80
CA PHE A 156 -11.70 -16.76 -8.02
C PHE A 156 -11.84 -18.23 -8.38
N GLN A 157 -11.98 -19.13 -7.40
CA GLN A 157 -12.25 -20.55 -7.65
C GLN A 157 -13.60 -20.76 -8.34
N ARG A 158 -14.64 -20.06 -7.86
CA ARG A 158 -15.99 -20.08 -8.43
C ARG A 158 -16.02 -19.58 -9.86
N HIS A 159 -15.23 -18.55 -10.16
CA HIS A 159 -15.20 -17.92 -11.49
C HIS A 159 -14.23 -18.58 -12.48
N PHE A 160 -13.07 -19.04 -12.02
CA PHE A 160 -11.96 -19.41 -12.91
C PHE A 160 -11.36 -20.79 -12.62
N GLY A 161 -11.88 -21.48 -11.62
CA GLY A 161 -11.42 -22.80 -11.23
C GLY A 161 -10.17 -22.79 -10.32
N ARG A 162 -9.91 -23.93 -9.71
CA ARG A 162 -8.89 -24.11 -8.68
C ARG A 162 -7.46 -23.84 -9.18
N GLU A 163 -7.14 -24.25 -10.41
CA GLU A 163 -5.78 -24.09 -10.96
C GLU A 163 -5.39 -22.61 -11.10
N VAL A 164 -6.36 -21.75 -11.46
CA VAL A 164 -6.13 -20.30 -11.51
C VAL A 164 -5.87 -19.74 -10.11
N VAL A 165 -6.58 -20.22 -9.09
CA VAL A 165 -6.31 -19.85 -7.70
C VAL A 165 -4.91 -20.27 -7.31
N ASP A 166 -4.54 -21.53 -7.52
CA ASP A 166 -3.28 -22.11 -7.08
C ASP A 166 -2.04 -21.48 -7.72
N PHE A 167 -2.10 -21.13 -9.02
CA PHE A 167 -0.92 -20.68 -9.76
C PHE A 167 -0.93 -19.20 -10.15
N LEU A 168 -2.04 -18.48 -9.99
CA LEU A 168 -2.10 -17.04 -10.26
C LEU A 168 -2.50 -16.24 -9.03
N ILE A 169 -3.62 -16.58 -8.39
CA ILE A 169 -4.17 -15.75 -7.31
C ILE A 169 -3.38 -15.94 -6.02
N ASP A 170 -3.12 -17.18 -5.62
CA ASP A 170 -2.35 -17.48 -4.41
C ASP A 170 -0.94 -16.86 -4.42
N PRO A 171 -0.10 -17.05 -5.45
CA PRO A 171 1.20 -16.40 -5.47
C PRO A 171 1.11 -14.89 -5.62
N PHE A 172 0.11 -14.35 -6.31
CA PHE A 172 -0.11 -12.91 -6.41
C PHE A 172 -0.46 -12.28 -5.06
N VAL A 173 -1.41 -12.88 -4.33
CA VAL A 173 -1.83 -12.42 -2.99
C VAL A 173 -0.65 -12.52 -2.02
N ALA A 174 0.08 -13.63 -2.02
CA ALA A 174 1.26 -13.80 -1.19
C ALA A 174 2.35 -12.76 -1.49
N GLY A 175 2.63 -12.47 -2.77
CA GLY A 175 3.63 -11.50 -3.19
C GLY A 175 3.25 -10.04 -2.95
N THR A 176 1.94 -9.71 -2.83
CA THR A 176 1.47 -8.33 -2.69
C THR A 176 1.00 -7.96 -1.28
N SER A 177 0.62 -8.94 -0.47
CA SER A 177 0.10 -8.73 0.89
C SER A 177 0.61 -9.72 1.92
N ALA A 178 1.49 -10.64 1.52
CA ALA A 178 1.98 -11.74 2.36
C ALA A 178 0.84 -12.59 2.98
N ALA A 179 -0.36 -12.54 2.42
CA ALA A 179 -1.56 -13.20 2.93
C ALA A 179 -1.89 -14.48 2.14
N ASP A 180 -2.88 -15.21 2.62
CA ASP A 180 -3.49 -16.37 1.99
C ASP A 180 -4.81 -15.91 1.35
N PRO A 181 -5.14 -16.27 0.09
CA PRO A 181 -6.39 -15.88 -0.55
C PRO A 181 -7.65 -16.35 0.19
N GLU A 182 -7.60 -17.44 0.96
CA GLU A 182 -8.74 -17.89 1.77
C GLU A 182 -8.93 -17.08 3.05
N SER A 183 -7.90 -16.40 3.51
CA SER A 183 -7.94 -15.53 4.69
C SER A 183 -8.39 -14.09 4.41
N LEU A 184 -8.46 -13.70 3.15
CA LEU A 184 -8.85 -12.36 2.70
C LEU A 184 -10.31 -12.33 2.24
N VAL A 185 -11.03 -11.26 2.61
CA VAL A 185 -12.40 -11.00 2.12
C VAL A 185 -12.34 -10.24 0.80
N MET A 186 -13.06 -10.76 -0.21
CA MET A 186 -13.03 -10.26 -1.59
C MET A 186 -13.40 -8.79 -1.71
N ARG A 187 -14.49 -8.37 -1.05
CA ARG A 187 -15.00 -6.98 -1.12
C ARG A 187 -14.02 -5.92 -0.60
N HIS A 188 -13.13 -6.31 0.33
CA HIS A 188 -12.13 -5.40 0.90
C HIS A 188 -10.81 -5.46 0.14
N SER A 189 -10.43 -6.64 -0.35
CA SER A 189 -9.16 -6.84 -1.04
C SER A 189 -9.20 -6.41 -2.51
N PHE A 190 -10.32 -6.68 -3.19
CA PHE A 190 -10.54 -6.36 -4.61
C PHE A 190 -11.92 -5.72 -4.84
N PRO A 191 -12.21 -4.55 -4.22
CA PRO A 191 -13.54 -3.92 -4.26
C PRO A 191 -14.01 -3.61 -5.69
N GLU A 192 -13.10 -3.29 -6.60
CA GLU A 192 -13.45 -3.02 -8.00
C GLU A 192 -14.02 -4.25 -8.70
N LEU A 193 -13.37 -5.41 -8.54
CA LEU A 193 -13.83 -6.67 -9.14
C LEU A 193 -15.14 -7.15 -8.49
N TRP A 194 -15.23 -7.02 -7.17
CA TRP A 194 -16.46 -7.31 -6.42
C TRP A 194 -17.64 -6.47 -6.92
N ASN A 195 -17.46 -5.17 -7.08
CA ASN A 195 -18.49 -4.26 -7.57
C ASN A 195 -18.86 -4.51 -9.02
N LEU A 196 -17.92 -4.96 -9.88
CA LEU A 196 -18.23 -5.35 -11.25
C LEU A 196 -19.18 -6.54 -11.29
N GLU A 197 -18.94 -7.56 -10.48
CA GLU A 197 -19.86 -8.69 -10.40
C GLU A 197 -21.24 -8.28 -9.87
N LYS A 198 -21.29 -7.53 -8.76
CA LYS A 198 -22.55 -7.04 -8.19
C LYS A 198 -23.37 -6.22 -9.20
N ARG A 199 -22.72 -5.33 -9.94
CA ARG A 199 -23.39 -4.42 -10.86
C ARG A 199 -23.81 -5.06 -12.17
N TYR A 200 -23.05 -6.03 -12.67
CA TYR A 200 -23.21 -6.59 -14.02
C TYR A 200 -23.50 -8.09 -14.05
N GLY A 201 -23.50 -8.76 -12.89
CA GLY A 201 -23.67 -10.21 -12.78
C GLY A 201 -22.47 -11.03 -13.31
N SER A 202 -21.40 -10.38 -13.76
CA SER A 202 -20.17 -11.01 -14.25
C SER A 202 -19.01 -10.03 -14.23
N VAL A 203 -17.87 -10.47 -13.76
CA VAL A 203 -16.62 -9.67 -13.74
C VAL A 203 -16.19 -9.31 -15.17
N ILE A 204 -16.26 -10.28 -16.10
CA ILE A 204 -15.82 -10.08 -17.48
C ILE A 204 -16.79 -9.18 -18.25
N ALA A 205 -18.10 -9.45 -18.17
CA ALA A 205 -19.11 -8.58 -18.78
C ALA A 205 -19.07 -7.16 -18.19
N GLY A 206 -18.84 -7.05 -16.89
CA GLY A 206 -18.65 -5.77 -16.21
C GLY A 206 -17.43 -5.01 -16.71
N ALA A 207 -16.28 -5.67 -16.83
CA ALA A 207 -15.04 -5.07 -17.34
C ALA A 207 -15.18 -4.61 -18.80
N ILE A 208 -15.90 -5.37 -19.63
CA ILE A 208 -16.18 -4.99 -21.02
C ILE A 208 -17.13 -3.78 -21.06
N LYS A 209 -18.25 -3.84 -20.32
CA LYS A 209 -19.24 -2.74 -20.28
C LYS A 209 -18.65 -1.46 -19.70
N SER A 210 -17.86 -1.53 -18.63
CA SER A 210 -17.22 -0.35 -18.02
C SER A 210 -16.25 0.34 -19.00
N LYS A 211 -15.51 -0.44 -19.80
CA LYS A 211 -14.64 0.11 -20.87
C LYS A 211 -15.45 0.78 -21.99
N PHE A 212 -16.61 0.23 -22.36
CA PHE A 212 -17.48 0.86 -23.37
C PHE A 212 -18.16 2.12 -22.83
N SER A 213 -18.63 2.14 -21.58
CA SER A 213 -19.21 3.32 -20.95
C SER A 213 -18.19 4.46 -20.83
N ALA A 214 -17.00 4.16 -20.33
CA ALA A 214 -15.90 5.14 -20.23
C ALA A 214 -15.45 5.68 -21.61
N ARG A 215 -15.63 4.87 -22.68
CA ARG A 215 -15.34 5.31 -24.06
C ARG A 215 -16.45 6.23 -24.60
N LYS A 216 -17.71 6.00 -24.19
CA LYS A 216 -18.88 6.80 -24.60
C LYS A 216 -18.90 8.17 -23.89
N GLU A 217 -18.57 8.22 -22.61
CA GLU A 217 -18.42 9.47 -21.85
C GLU A 217 -17.27 10.34 -22.39
N LYS A 218 -16.10 9.73 -22.67
CA LYS A 218 -14.97 10.41 -23.31
C LYS A 218 -15.25 10.90 -24.73
N SER A 219 -16.14 10.24 -25.49
CA SER A 219 -16.53 10.70 -26.82
C SER A 219 -17.53 11.87 -26.78
N ALA A 220 -18.24 12.06 -25.67
CA ALA A 220 -19.13 13.20 -25.46
C ALA A 220 -18.36 14.47 -25.01
N GLU A 221 -17.27 14.29 -24.27
CA GLU A 221 -16.39 15.39 -23.81
C GLU A 221 -15.30 15.80 -24.82
N ALA A 222 -14.98 14.96 -25.80
CA ALA A 222 -13.84 15.11 -26.70
C ALA A 222 -14.09 16.04 -27.90
N LYS A 223 -14.86 17.13 -27.76
CA LYS A 223 -14.92 18.21 -28.77
C LYS A 223 -13.99 19.39 -28.47
N GLY A 224 -13.07 19.27 -27.54
CA GLY A 224 -12.33 20.44 -27.09
C GLY A 224 -10.91 20.33 -26.57
N SER A 225 -10.18 19.22 -26.65
CA SER A 225 -8.73 19.24 -26.38
C SER A 225 -7.99 18.00 -26.86
N SER A 226 -6.91 18.19 -27.60
CA SER A 226 -5.95 17.14 -27.96
C SER A 226 -5.02 16.84 -26.77
N GLU A 227 -5.54 16.38 -25.65
CA GLU A 227 -4.71 15.81 -24.62
C GLU A 227 -4.26 14.42 -25.03
N LYS A 228 -2.95 14.28 -25.24
CA LYS A 228 -2.28 13.00 -25.47
C LYS A 228 -2.77 12.02 -24.42
N LYS A 229 -3.43 10.90 -24.86
CA LYS A 229 -3.78 9.76 -24.02
C LYS A 229 -2.61 9.44 -23.09
N CYS A 230 -2.74 9.75 -21.82
CA CYS A 230 -1.83 9.26 -20.82
C CYS A 230 -2.03 7.73 -20.79
N ARG A 231 -1.14 6.99 -21.43
CA ARG A 231 -1.05 5.53 -21.26
C ARG A 231 -0.92 5.33 -19.76
N GLN A 232 -1.78 4.50 -19.19
CA GLN A 232 -1.65 4.06 -17.81
C GLN A 232 -0.20 3.58 -17.63
N ARG A 233 0.61 4.42 -16.98
CA ARG A 233 2.00 4.09 -16.70
C ARG A 233 1.96 2.92 -15.72
N GLY A 234 2.77 1.88 -15.96
CA GLY A 234 2.85 0.72 -15.08
C GLY A 234 3.36 1.05 -13.67
N SER A 235 3.76 0.04 -12.93
CA SER A 235 4.46 0.26 -11.67
C SER A 235 5.81 0.94 -11.90
N PHE A 236 6.21 1.78 -10.96
CA PHE A 236 7.49 2.52 -10.99
C PHE A 236 8.10 2.58 -9.59
N SER A 237 9.37 2.90 -9.55
CA SER A 237 10.12 3.28 -8.36
C SER A 237 10.72 4.67 -8.57
N PHE A 238 11.68 5.06 -7.74
CA PHE A 238 12.42 6.30 -7.90
C PHE A 238 13.92 6.05 -7.99
N LEU A 239 14.63 6.96 -8.62
CA LEU A 239 16.08 7.04 -8.53
C LEU A 239 16.47 7.21 -7.05
N GLY A 240 17.28 6.28 -6.53
CA GLY A 240 17.58 6.21 -5.09
C GLY A 240 16.61 5.38 -4.25
N GLY A 241 15.54 4.78 -4.85
CA GLY A 241 14.57 3.93 -4.16
C GLY A 241 13.30 4.67 -3.74
N MET A 242 12.38 3.92 -3.14
CA MET A 242 11.04 4.39 -2.80
C MET A 242 11.03 5.48 -1.71
N GLN A 243 12.04 5.54 -0.86
CA GLN A 243 12.17 6.56 0.20
C GLN A 243 12.28 7.98 -0.38
N THR A 244 12.73 8.14 -1.62
CA THR A 244 12.78 9.43 -2.32
C THR A 244 11.47 10.21 -2.25
N LEU A 245 10.32 9.51 -2.26
CA LEU A 245 9.01 10.14 -2.11
C LEU A 245 8.81 10.75 -0.71
N THR A 246 9.11 9.99 0.33
CA THR A 246 8.94 10.46 1.72
C THR A 246 9.96 11.51 2.10
N ASP A 247 11.18 11.45 1.57
CA ASP A 247 12.19 12.48 1.75
C ASP A 247 11.75 13.80 1.09
N ALA A 248 11.14 13.74 -0.10
CA ALA A 248 10.59 14.91 -0.76
C ALA A 248 9.43 15.53 0.04
N LEU A 249 8.55 14.70 0.62
CA LEU A 249 7.48 15.16 1.51
C LEU A 249 8.04 15.84 2.76
N CYS A 250 9.02 15.22 3.44
CA CYS A 250 9.67 15.82 4.62
C CYS A 250 10.36 17.14 4.27
N LYS A 251 11.02 17.24 3.11
CA LYS A 251 11.63 18.46 2.63
C LYS A 251 10.59 19.57 2.39
N ALA A 252 9.45 19.24 1.80
CA ALA A 252 8.37 20.20 1.54
C ALA A 252 7.64 20.64 2.81
N LEU A 253 7.53 19.75 3.81
CA LEU A 253 6.99 20.06 5.12
C LEU A 253 7.92 20.98 5.90
N GLY A 254 9.21 20.67 5.98
CA GLY A 254 10.21 21.35 6.80
C GLY A 254 10.57 20.58 8.06
N LYS A 255 11.68 21.02 8.70
CA LYS A 255 12.21 20.32 9.88
C LYS A 255 11.42 20.58 11.15
N ASP A 256 10.76 21.73 11.22
CA ASP A 256 10.00 22.13 12.41
C ASP A 256 8.64 21.44 12.48
N GLU A 257 8.11 21.00 11.34
CA GLU A 257 6.83 20.31 11.26
C GLU A 257 6.94 18.79 11.46
N VAL A 258 8.11 18.19 11.25
CA VAL A 258 8.31 16.72 11.37
C VAL A 258 9.18 16.42 12.58
N CYS A 259 8.51 16.06 13.68
CA CYS A 259 9.15 15.76 14.97
C CYS A 259 9.52 14.26 15.00
N LEU A 260 10.77 13.92 14.67
CA LEU A 260 11.31 12.57 14.79
C LEU A 260 11.67 12.25 16.26
N LYS A 261 11.83 10.97 16.60
CA LYS A 261 12.10 10.48 17.97
C LYS A 261 11.09 11.00 19.00
N SER A 262 9.87 11.29 18.54
CA SER A 262 8.80 11.94 19.29
C SER A 262 7.61 11.00 19.41
N LYS A 263 7.77 9.94 20.21
CA LYS A 263 6.69 8.97 20.46
C LYS A 263 5.55 9.63 21.21
N VAL A 264 4.34 9.59 20.66
CA VAL A 264 3.14 10.05 21.36
C VAL A 264 2.86 9.10 22.54
N LEU A 265 2.81 9.67 23.74
CA LEU A 265 2.63 8.95 25.00
C LEU A 265 1.18 8.97 25.46
N SER A 266 0.52 10.14 25.29
CA SER A 266 -0.89 10.29 25.61
C SER A 266 -1.57 11.23 24.62
N LEU A 267 -2.83 10.96 24.41
CA LEU A 267 -3.76 11.80 23.66
C LEU A 267 -5.04 11.87 24.48
N SER A 268 -5.56 13.06 24.69
CA SER A 268 -6.79 13.27 25.45
C SER A 268 -7.69 14.27 24.72
N TYR A 269 -8.99 14.06 24.83
CA TYR A 269 -10.02 14.94 24.34
C TYR A 269 -10.77 15.55 25.52
N SER A 270 -10.85 16.87 25.56
CA SER A 270 -11.59 17.60 26.59
C SER A 270 -12.64 18.46 25.92
N HIS A 271 -13.88 18.30 26.34
CA HIS A 271 -14.99 19.15 25.90
C HIS A 271 -15.47 19.99 27.11
N ASP A 272 -14.85 21.16 27.29
CA ASP A 272 -15.20 22.08 28.37
C ASP A 272 -16.43 22.99 28.05
N GLY A 273 -17.03 22.79 26.87
CA GLY A 273 -18.20 23.52 26.38
C GLY A 273 -17.94 25.00 26.04
N LYS A 274 -16.71 25.51 26.23
CA LYS A 274 -16.36 26.92 26.01
C LYS A 274 -15.75 27.18 24.64
N SER A 275 -15.09 26.20 24.04
CA SER A 275 -14.47 26.29 22.71
C SER A 275 -14.82 25.09 21.84
N ALA A 276 -15.08 25.32 20.55
CA ALA A 276 -15.21 24.25 19.56
C ALA A 276 -13.85 23.76 19.06
N LEU A 277 -12.75 24.35 19.50
CA LEU A 277 -11.38 24.15 19.01
C LEU A 277 -10.41 23.98 20.18
N GLU A 278 -9.23 23.43 19.90
CA GLU A 278 -8.18 23.13 20.89
C GLU A 278 -8.57 22.07 21.94
N ASN A 279 -9.53 21.20 21.58
CA ASN A 279 -10.03 20.18 22.49
C ASN A 279 -9.09 18.96 22.60
N TRP A 280 -8.06 18.87 21.77
CA TRP A 280 -7.10 17.79 21.77
C TRP A 280 -5.82 18.18 22.47
N SER A 281 -5.41 17.42 23.48
CA SER A 281 -4.11 17.55 24.14
C SER A 281 -3.25 16.32 23.87
N LEU A 282 -2.01 16.55 23.43
CA LEU A 282 -1.05 15.52 23.07
C LEU A 282 0.24 15.69 23.88
N SER A 283 0.72 14.61 24.50
CA SER A 283 2.07 14.56 25.06
C SER A 283 2.92 13.58 24.29
N SER A 284 4.18 13.94 24.04
CA SER A 284 5.16 13.09 23.38
C SER A 284 6.46 13.01 24.18
N SER A 285 7.18 11.89 24.05
CA SER A 285 8.55 11.79 24.55
C SER A 285 9.50 12.43 23.54
N ASN A 286 10.35 13.35 23.99
CA ASN A 286 11.57 13.67 23.27
C ASN A 286 12.75 13.11 24.11
N GLN A 287 13.87 12.75 23.49
CA GLN A 287 14.95 11.95 24.10
C GLN A 287 15.38 12.36 25.52
N ASP A 288 15.06 13.58 26.00
CA ASP A 288 15.48 14.09 27.30
C ASP A 288 14.39 14.71 28.19
N LYS A 289 13.15 14.89 27.70
CA LYS A 289 12.07 15.50 28.52
C LYS A 289 10.69 15.05 28.02
N GLN A 290 9.82 14.68 28.95
CA GLN A 290 8.38 14.62 28.72
C GLN A 290 7.91 16.03 28.30
N SER A 291 7.45 16.17 27.03
CA SER A 291 6.92 17.45 26.58
C SER A 291 5.62 17.76 27.33
N GLN A 292 5.45 19.02 27.73
CA GLN A 292 4.17 19.52 28.24
C GLN A 292 3.10 19.29 27.15
N GLY A 293 1.87 19.00 27.58
CA GLY A 293 0.76 18.77 26.66
C GLY A 293 0.61 19.90 25.64
N LEU A 294 0.67 19.53 24.36
CA LEU A 294 0.43 20.46 23.24
C LEU A 294 -1.04 20.38 22.86
N SER A 295 -1.68 21.54 22.64
CA SER A 295 -3.09 21.62 22.23
C SER A 295 -3.24 21.68 20.71
N PHE A 296 -4.25 21.00 20.19
CA PHE A 296 -4.58 20.93 18.77
C PHE A 296 -6.09 21.00 18.53
N ASP A 297 -6.49 21.56 17.40
CA ASP A 297 -7.87 21.63 16.95
C ASP A 297 -8.37 20.29 16.40
N ALA A 298 -7.47 19.52 15.77
CA ALA A 298 -7.77 18.20 15.23
C ALA A 298 -6.53 17.29 15.26
N VAL A 299 -6.78 15.99 15.17
CA VAL A 299 -5.76 14.93 15.15
C VAL A 299 -6.03 13.97 13.99
N ILE A 300 -4.99 13.68 13.20
CA ILE A 300 -4.99 12.58 12.24
C ILE A 300 -4.13 11.44 12.80
N MET A 301 -4.76 10.30 13.06
CA MET A 301 -4.10 9.08 13.52
C MET A 301 -3.76 8.19 12.33
N THR A 302 -2.48 7.81 12.19
CA THR A 302 -2.04 6.94 11.07
C THR A 302 -1.33 5.67 11.54
N ILE A 303 -1.38 5.40 12.84
CA ILE A 303 -0.80 4.21 13.46
C ILE A 303 -1.90 3.30 14.00
N THR A 304 -1.65 2.00 14.00
CA THR A 304 -2.43 1.03 14.76
C THR A 304 -1.86 0.88 16.16
N LYS A 305 -2.65 0.33 17.06
CA LYS A 305 -2.38 0.12 18.47
C LYS A 305 -0.89 -0.08 18.79
N GLY A 306 -0.31 0.90 19.43
CA GLY A 306 1.03 0.89 20.00
C GLY A 306 0.97 1.29 21.47
N GLY A 307 0.54 0.39 22.38
CA GLY A 307 0.27 0.71 23.78
C GLY A 307 -1.17 1.20 24.02
N ASN A 308 -1.43 1.68 25.24
CA ASN A 308 -2.75 2.17 25.67
C ASN A 308 -2.93 3.65 25.27
N LEU A 309 -2.88 3.93 23.97
CA LEU A 309 -3.07 5.29 23.47
C LEU A 309 -4.56 5.51 23.14
N PHE A 310 -5.23 6.38 23.93
CA PHE A 310 -6.59 6.82 23.62
C PHE A 310 -6.64 7.51 22.23
N PRO A 311 -7.65 7.33 21.38
CA PRO A 311 -8.79 6.41 21.55
C PRO A 311 -8.55 5.01 20.96
N LEU A 312 -7.31 4.64 20.65
CA LEU A 312 -6.99 3.37 19.98
C LEU A 312 -7.30 2.14 20.84
N ASP A 313 -7.56 2.33 22.12
CA ASP A 313 -7.99 1.25 23.03
C ASP A 313 -9.34 0.64 22.60
N PHE A 314 -10.15 1.41 21.88
CA PHE A 314 -11.43 0.97 21.32
C PHE A 314 -11.30 0.28 19.96
N LEU A 315 -10.10 0.33 19.34
CA LEU A 315 -9.85 -0.33 18.08
C LEU A 315 -9.63 -1.83 18.30
N PRO A 316 -10.40 -2.73 17.63
CA PRO A 316 -10.09 -4.14 17.62
C PRO A 316 -8.67 -4.42 17.16
N GLU A 317 -8.13 -5.57 17.55
CA GLU A 317 -6.80 -5.94 17.13
C GLU A 317 -6.74 -6.11 15.60
N VAL A 318 -5.87 -5.33 14.97
CA VAL A 318 -5.58 -5.47 13.55
C VAL A 318 -4.50 -6.54 13.39
N ILE A 319 -4.86 -7.65 12.77
CA ILE A 319 -3.91 -8.73 12.50
C ILE A 319 -2.96 -8.30 11.40
N TYR A 320 -1.67 -8.42 11.64
CA TYR A 320 -0.61 -8.12 10.66
C TYR A 320 0.13 -9.39 10.24
N MET A 321 0.49 -9.43 8.96
CA MET A 321 1.37 -10.47 8.44
C MET A 321 2.83 -10.07 8.65
N PRO A 322 3.64 -10.92 9.31
CA PRO A 322 5.08 -10.72 9.43
C PRO A 322 5.76 -11.09 8.12
N LEU A 323 6.85 -10.40 7.79
CA LEU A 323 7.60 -10.62 6.56
C LEU A 323 9.07 -10.32 6.75
N SER A 324 9.94 -11.21 6.32
CA SER A 324 11.35 -10.95 6.12
C SER A 324 11.64 -10.57 4.68
N VAL A 325 12.35 -9.47 4.52
CA VAL A 325 12.89 -8.97 3.26
C VAL A 325 14.36 -9.31 3.24
N PHE A 326 14.76 -10.18 2.33
CA PHE A 326 16.12 -10.71 2.25
C PHE A 326 16.77 -10.27 0.94
N ILE A 327 17.81 -9.48 1.05
CA ILE A 327 18.54 -8.92 -0.10
C ILE A 327 19.79 -9.75 -0.32
N THR A 328 20.02 -10.15 -1.57
CA THR A 328 21.26 -10.85 -1.96
C THR A 328 21.83 -10.26 -3.22
N ALA A 329 23.16 -10.19 -3.31
CA ALA A 329 23.85 -9.92 -4.56
C ALA A 329 24.77 -11.07 -4.93
N PHE A 330 24.80 -11.42 -6.21
CA PHE A 330 25.65 -12.43 -6.78
C PHE A 330 26.42 -11.88 -7.97
N LYS A 331 27.64 -12.35 -8.17
CA LYS A 331 28.34 -12.10 -9.43
C LYS A 331 27.55 -12.69 -10.59
N LYS A 332 27.49 -11.98 -11.71
CA LYS A 332 26.76 -12.42 -12.90
C LYS A 332 27.21 -13.77 -13.43
N GLU A 333 28.49 -14.05 -13.34
CA GLU A 333 29.11 -15.32 -13.73
C GLU A 333 28.58 -16.52 -12.90
N ASN A 334 28.12 -16.26 -11.68
CA ASN A 334 27.60 -17.28 -10.76
C ASN A 334 26.06 -17.49 -10.90
N VAL A 335 25.42 -16.91 -11.90
CA VAL A 335 23.99 -17.06 -12.15
C VAL A 335 23.76 -17.73 -13.51
N GLY A 336 23.58 -19.05 -13.48
CA GLY A 336 23.52 -19.87 -14.71
C GLY A 336 22.27 -19.63 -15.57
N LYS A 337 21.14 -19.17 -14.95
CA LYS A 337 19.86 -18.96 -15.64
C LYS A 337 19.28 -17.58 -15.29
N PRO A 338 19.92 -16.47 -15.66
CA PRO A 338 19.40 -15.15 -15.34
C PRO A 338 18.10 -14.90 -16.12
N LEU A 339 17.02 -14.62 -15.38
CA LEU A 339 15.73 -14.28 -15.95
C LEU A 339 15.58 -12.76 -16.08
N GLN A 340 15.15 -12.30 -17.24
CA GLN A 340 14.80 -10.90 -17.45
C GLN A 340 13.34 -10.66 -17.09
N GLY A 341 13.07 -9.69 -16.22
CA GLY A 341 11.72 -9.35 -15.86
C GLY A 341 11.60 -8.73 -14.49
N PHE A 342 10.35 -8.73 -14.00
CA PHE A 342 10.01 -8.14 -12.71
C PHE A 342 10.46 -9.03 -11.53
N GLY A 343 10.22 -10.33 -11.67
CA GLY A 343 10.50 -11.29 -10.61
C GLY A 343 9.76 -12.60 -10.80
N VAL A 344 9.92 -13.50 -9.84
CA VAL A 344 9.27 -14.80 -9.77
C VAL A 344 8.47 -14.94 -8.48
N LEU A 345 7.25 -15.43 -8.58
CA LEU A 345 6.37 -15.76 -7.46
C LEU A 345 6.36 -17.26 -7.22
N VAL A 346 6.29 -17.66 -5.95
CA VAL A 346 6.25 -19.07 -5.54
C VAL A 346 4.86 -19.41 -5.02
N PRO A 347 4.07 -20.24 -5.74
CA PRO A 347 2.79 -20.75 -5.25
C PRO A 347 2.93 -21.57 -3.97
N SER A 348 1.89 -21.63 -3.14
CA SER A 348 1.89 -22.46 -1.92
C SER A 348 2.11 -23.95 -2.23
N LYS A 349 1.64 -24.43 -3.38
CA LYS A 349 1.91 -25.80 -3.84
C LYS A 349 3.40 -26.09 -4.06
N GLU A 350 4.16 -25.13 -4.52
CA GLU A 350 5.59 -25.27 -4.73
C GLU A 350 6.39 -25.24 -3.42
N GLN A 351 5.83 -24.63 -2.37
CA GLN A 351 6.38 -24.73 -1.02
C GLN A 351 6.30 -26.16 -0.47
N GLN A 352 5.26 -26.89 -0.82
CA GLN A 352 5.14 -28.34 -0.52
C GLN A 352 6.23 -29.17 -1.26
N ASN A 353 6.71 -28.67 -2.41
CA ASN A 353 7.78 -29.27 -3.19
C ASN A 353 9.18 -28.79 -2.78
N GLY A 354 9.32 -28.16 -1.62
CA GLY A 354 10.60 -27.80 -1.01
C GLY A 354 10.95 -26.31 -1.02
N LEU A 355 10.37 -25.49 -1.92
CA LEU A 355 10.60 -24.05 -1.93
C LEU A 355 9.97 -23.40 -0.69
N LYS A 356 10.67 -22.40 -0.12
CA LYS A 356 10.26 -21.76 1.15
C LYS A 356 9.93 -20.27 1.01
N THR A 357 10.42 -19.63 -0.05
CA THR A 357 10.21 -18.20 -0.29
C THR A 357 8.80 -17.92 -0.85
N LEU A 358 8.33 -16.69 -0.71
CA LEU A 358 7.07 -16.23 -1.35
C LEU A 358 7.30 -15.76 -2.77
N GLY A 359 8.51 -15.31 -3.06
CA GLY A 359 8.92 -14.81 -4.37
C GLY A 359 10.16 -13.95 -4.28
N THR A 360 10.72 -13.65 -5.45
CA THR A 360 11.96 -12.85 -5.59
C THR A 360 11.76 -11.80 -6.68
N LEU A 361 12.07 -10.56 -6.36
CA LEU A 361 12.19 -9.46 -7.34
C LEU A 361 13.60 -9.46 -7.92
N PHE A 362 13.72 -9.22 -9.21
CA PHE A 362 14.97 -9.09 -9.93
C PHE A 362 15.41 -7.63 -9.96
N SER A 363 15.82 -7.11 -8.79
CA SER A 363 15.95 -5.67 -8.49
C SER A 363 16.86 -4.94 -9.48
N SER A 364 18.06 -5.47 -9.77
CA SER A 364 18.99 -4.87 -10.74
C SER A 364 18.61 -5.13 -12.21
N MET A 365 17.75 -6.12 -12.49
CA MET A 365 17.18 -6.32 -13.82
C MET A 365 16.05 -5.34 -14.11
N MET A 366 15.28 -4.99 -13.09
CA MET A 366 14.25 -3.95 -13.20
C MET A 366 14.87 -2.56 -13.30
N PHE A 367 15.85 -2.30 -12.45
CA PHE A 367 16.51 -1.01 -12.28
C PHE A 367 18.03 -1.20 -12.30
N PRO A 368 18.68 -1.06 -13.47
CA PRO A 368 20.11 -1.37 -13.63
C PRO A 368 21.07 -0.54 -12.78
N ASP A 369 20.64 0.63 -12.31
CA ASP A 369 21.39 1.52 -11.43
C ASP A 369 21.44 1.04 -9.96
N ARG A 370 20.68 -0.01 -9.61
CA ARG A 370 20.62 -0.55 -8.25
C ARG A 370 21.76 -1.45 -7.86
N ALA A 371 22.62 -1.83 -8.81
CA ALA A 371 23.80 -2.63 -8.55
C ALA A 371 24.93 -2.32 -9.52
N PRO A 372 26.21 -2.56 -9.14
CA PRO A 372 27.34 -2.58 -10.06
C PRO A 372 27.10 -3.51 -11.26
N LYS A 373 27.72 -3.20 -12.40
CA LYS A 373 27.47 -3.90 -13.68
C LYS A 373 27.79 -5.40 -13.66
N ASP A 374 28.64 -5.84 -12.77
CA ASP A 374 29.08 -7.24 -12.60
C ASP A 374 28.22 -8.03 -11.62
N LEU A 375 27.25 -7.39 -10.94
CA LEU A 375 26.37 -8.00 -9.96
C LEU A 375 24.92 -8.10 -10.43
N PHE A 376 24.20 -9.14 -9.94
CA PHE A 376 22.76 -9.18 -9.89
C PHE A 376 22.31 -8.98 -8.44
N LEU A 377 21.35 -8.05 -8.25
CA LEU A 377 20.71 -7.80 -6.97
C LEU A 377 19.30 -8.37 -6.96
N TYR A 378 18.98 -9.15 -5.93
CA TYR A 378 17.69 -9.79 -5.72
C TYR A 378 17.09 -9.35 -4.38
N THR A 379 15.77 -9.15 -4.36
CA THR A 379 14.97 -8.93 -3.16
C THR A 379 14.01 -10.09 -2.98
N THR A 380 14.22 -10.92 -1.98
CA THR A 380 13.44 -12.14 -1.72
C THR A 380 12.58 -11.97 -0.46
N PHE A 381 11.34 -12.43 -0.52
CA PHE A 381 10.37 -12.34 0.56
C PHE A 381 10.13 -13.72 1.19
N VAL A 382 10.15 -13.76 2.54
CA VAL A 382 9.95 -14.98 3.32
C VAL A 382 8.98 -14.73 4.46
N GLY A 383 8.07 -15.66 4.72
CA GLY A 383 7.13 -15.58 5.83
C GLY A 383 5.67 -15.44 5.41
N GLY A 384 5.02 -14.34 5.84
CA GLY A 384 3.60 -14.12 5.59
C GLY A 384 2.70 -15.11 6.31
N SER A 385 1.46 -15.25 5.85
CA SER A 385 0.46 -16.16 6.44
C SER A 385 0.87 -17.63 6.33
N ARG A 386 1.64 -17.98 5.30
CA ARG A 386 2.07 -19.36 5.04
C ARG A 386 3.06 -19.89 6.06
N ASN A 387 3.97 -19.06 6.55
CA ASN A 387 4.97 -19.45 7.53
C ASN A 387 5.42 -18.25 8.37
N LYS A 388 4.60 -17.86 9.35
CA LYS A 388 4.87 -16.70 10.22
C LYS A 388 6.15 -16.87 11.04
N GLU A 389 6.46 -18.09 11.46
CA GLU A 389 7.65 -18.34 12.26
C GLU A 389 8.92 -18.24 11.42
N LEU A 390 8.88 -18.68 10.17
CA LEU A 390 10.02 -18.55 9.26
C LEU A 390 10.37 -17.08 8.99
N ALA A 391 9.41 -16.16 9.04
CA ALA A 391 9.70 -14.73 8.94
C ALA A 391 10.60 -14.23 10.07
N LYS A 392 10.63 -14.91 11.22
CA LYS A 392 11.46 -14.57 12.39
C LYS A 392 12.80 -15.31 12.45
N ALA A 393 13.08 -16.16 11.46
CA ALA A 393 14.29 -16.96 11.42
C ALA A 393 15.54 -16.08 11.38
N SER A 394 16.66 -16.63 11.83
CA SER A 394 17.95 -15.94 11.81
C SER A 394 18.40 -15.60 10.39
N THR A 395 19.25 -14.60 10.27
CA THR A 395 19.84 -14.20 8.97
C THR A 395 20.57 -15.37 8.30
N ASP A 396 21.26 -16.21 9.07
CA ASP A 396 21.99 -17.36 8.53
C ASP A 396 21.05 -18.45 8.02
N GLU A 397 19.96 -18.74 8.74
CA GLU A 397 18.94 -19.68 8.30
C GLU A 397 18.23 -19.19 7.04
N LEU A 398 17.82 -17.91 7.01
CA LEU A 398 17.21 -17.30 5.82
C LEU A 398 18.18 -17.26 4.64
N LYS A 399 19.48 -17.02 4.88
CA LYS A 399 20.51 -17.07 3.84
C LYS A 399 20.56 -18.45 3.18
N GLN A 400 20.56 -19.53 3.97
CA GLN A 400 20.56 -20.89 3.44
C GLN A 400 19.32 -21.18 2.62
N ILE A 401 18.13 -20.82 3.13
CA ILE A 401 16.85 -21.03 2.45
C ILE A 401 16.80 -20.26 1.14
N VAL A 402 17.07 -18.95 1.18
CA VAL A 402 17.00 -18.10 -0.01
C VAL A 402 18.01 -18.51 -1.07
N THR A 403 19.25 -18.82 -0.66
CA THR A 403 20.27 -19.30 -1.60
C THR A 403 19.88 -20.64 -2.22
N SER A 404 19.29 -21.56 -1.45
CA SER A 404 18.77 -22.84 -1.96
C SER A 404 17.67 -22.64 -3.01
N ASP A 405 16.68 -21.78 -2.70
CA ASP A 405 15.59 -21.48 -3.64
C ASP A 405 16.11 -20.80 -4.90
N LEU A 406 17.02 -19.82 -4.77
CA LEU A 406 17.62 -19.14 -5.93
C LEU A 406 18.48 -20.09 -6.77
N ARG A 407 19.16 -21.07 -6.14
CA ARG A 407 19.90 -22.11 -6.85
C ARG A 407 18.96 -22.95 -7.72
N GLN A 408 17.83 -23.37 -7.17
CA GLN A 408 16.83 -24.14 -7.92
C GLN A 408 16.21 -23.32 -9.06
N LEU A 409 15.85 -22.05 -8.79
CA LEU A 409 15.08 -21.22 -9.73
C LEU A 409 15.95 -20.53 -10.79
N LEU A 410 17.14 -20.08 -10.42
CA LEU A 410 18.01 -19.24 -11.25
C LEU A 410 19.38 -19.88 -11.54
N GLY A 411 19.63 -21.08 -11.02
CA GLY A 411 20.93 -21.73 -11.19
C GLY A 411 22.08 -20.96 -10.53
N VAL A 412 21.83 -20.35 -9.37
CA VAL A 412 22.86 -19.63 -8.63
C VAL A 412 23.89 -20.61 -8.08
N GLU A 413 25.16 -20.30 -8.26
CA GLU A 413 26.30 -21.06 -7.74
C GLU A 413 27.06 -20.26 -6.69
N GLY A 414 27.62 -20.98 -5.71
CA GLY A 414 28.38 -20.35 -4.62
C GLY A 414 27.53 -19.56 -3.64
N GLU A 415 28.21 -18.67 -2.92
CA GLU A 415 27.63 -17.83 -1.87
C GLU A 415 27.34 -16.42 -2.41
N PRO A 416 26.33 -15.71 -1.87
CA PRO A 416 26.11 -14.32 -2.20
C PRO A 416 27.29 -13.45 -1.74
N THR A 417 27.69 -12.49 -2.57
CA THR A 417 28.74 -11.50 -2.25
C THR A 417 28.26 -10.42 -1.29
N PHE A 418 26.95 -10.26 -1.19
CA PHE A 418 26.29 -9.32 -0.28
C PHE A 418 25.01 -9.94 0.24
N VAL A 419 24.73 -9.71 1.53
CA VAL A 419 23.49 -10.10 2.21
C VAL A 419 23.03 -8.96 3.10
N ASN A 420 21.74 -8.64 3.05
CA ASN A 420 21.05 -7.83 4.04
C ASN A 420 19.70 -8.47 4.38
N HIS A 421 19.31 -8.39 5.64
CA HIS A 421 18.04 -8.92 6.14
C HIS A 421 17.31 -7.89 6.96
N PHE A 422 16.04 -7.69 6.64
CA PHE A 422 15.14 -6.83 7.40
C PHE A 422 13.85 -7.55 7.74
N PHE A 423 13.46 -7.54 9.00
CA PHE A 423 12.25 -8.19 9.50
C PHE A 423 11.17 -7.17 9.83
N TRP A 424 10.03 -7.27 9.15
CA TRP A 424 8.82 -6.53 9.46
C TRP A 424 7.86 -7.39 10.29
N SER A 425 7.74 -7.15 11.58
CA SER A 425 6.75 -7.84 12.45
C SER A 425 5.30 -7.49 12.07
N LYS A 426 5.09 -6.31 11.50
CA LYS A 426 3.80 -5.77 11.06
C LYS A 426 3.88 -5.27 9.61
N ALA A 427 4.18 -6.17 8.65
CA ALA A 427 4.33 -5.78 7.25
C ALA A 427 3.01 -5.33 6.63
N PHE A 428 2.01 -6.19 6.62
CA PHE A 428 0.70 -5.93 5.99
C PHE A 428 -0.45 -6.21 6.94
N PRO A 429 -1.45 -5.31 7.06
CA PRO A 429 -2.70 -5.63 7.75
C PRO A 429 -3.49 -6.66 6.95
N LEU A 430 -4.12 -7.60 7.64
CA LEU A 430 -4.98 -8.62 7.05
C LEU A 430 -6.42 -8.11 6.93
N TYR A 431 -6.95 -8.06 5.71
CA TYR A 431 -8.36 -7.74 5.45
C TYR A 431 -9.20 -9.01 5.48
N GLY A 432 -9.22 -9.64 6.66
CA GLY A 432 -9.93 -10.87 6.93
C GLY A 432 -11.40 -10.67 7.31
N ARG A 433 -12.03 -11.73 7.82
CA ARG A 433 -13.46 -11.73 8.17
C ARG A 433 -13.85 -10.71 9.24
N ASP A 434 -12.92 -10.38 10.14
CA ASP A 434 -13.14 -9.44 11.25
C ASP A 434 -12.75 -8.00 10.89
N TYR A 435 -12.33 -7.75 9.64
CA TYR A 435 -11.89 -6.43 9.23
C TYR A 435 -13.01 -5.37 9.25
N ASP A 436 -14.26 -5.78 9.08
CA ASP A 436 -15.42 -4.88 9.21
C ASP A 436 -15.50 -4.26 10.60
N SER A 437 -15.26 -5.04 11.65
CA SER A 437 -15.28 -4.53 13.03
C SER A 437 -14.23 -3.44 13.27
N VAL A 438 -13.10 -3.52 12.57
CA VAL A 438 -12.06 -2.48 12.60
C VAL A 438 -12.55 -1.20 11.93
N LEU A 439 -13.20 -1.32 10.76
CA LEU A 439 -13.74 -0.17 10.04
C LEU A 439 -14.88 0.50 10.82
N GLU A 440 -15.80 -0.28 11.38
CA GLU A 440 -16.91 0.20 12.23
C GLU A 440 -16.39 0.91 13.49
N ALA A 441 -15.35 0.36 14.14
CA ALA A 441 -14.73 1.00 15.29
C ALA A 441 -14.08 2.34 14.92
N ILE A 442 -13.37 2.41 13.78
CA ILE A 442 -12.80 3.66 13.27
C ILE A 442 -13.92 4.68 13.00
N GLU A 443 -14.97 4.30 12.29
CA GLU A 443 -16.09 5.18 11.97
C GLU A 443 -16.78 5.71 13.25
N LYS A 444 -16.98 4.83 14.25
CA LYS A 444 -17.52 5.20 15.55
C LYS A 444 -16.62 6.19 16.29
N MET A 445 -15.31 6.01 16.25
CA MET A 445 -14.37 6.96 16.86
C MET A 445 -14.43 8.32 16.15
N GLU A 446 -14.39 8.36 14.81
CA GLU A 446 -14.48 9.60 14.03
C GLU A 446 -15.80 10.34 14.27
N LYS A 447 -16.91 9.61 14.46
CA LYS A 447 -18.23 10.19 14.76
C LYS A 447 -18.34 10.76 16.17
N ASN A 448 -17.78 10.06 17.16
CA ASN A 448 -17.96 10.40 18.58
C ASN A 448 -16.90 11.33 19.14
N LEU A 449 -15.79 11.52 18.44
CA LEU A 449 -14.66 12.33 18.85
C LEU A 449 -14.44 13.47 17.84
N PRO A 450 -15.07 14.63 18.02
CA PRO A 450 -14.92 15.77 17.11
C PRO A 450 -13.44 16.14 16.91
N GLY A 451 -13.04 16.32 15.64
CA GLY A 451 -11.65 16.62 15.29
C GLY A 451 -10.73 15.41 15.26
N PHE A 452 -11.20 14.18 15.49
CA PHE A 452 -10.43 12.95 15.32
C PHE A 452 -10.66 12.35 13.95
N PHE A 453 -9.58 12.02 13.24
CA PHE A 453 -9.61 11.39 11.92
C PHE A 453 -8.56 10.29 11.83
N TYR A 454 -8.86 9.26 11.03
CA TYR A 454 -8.01 8.10 10.91
C TYR A 454 -7.58 7.87 9.45
N ALA A 455 -6.30 7.57 9.22
CA ALA A 455 -5.78 7.25 7.90
C ALA A 455 -4.73 6.12 7.97
N GLY A 456 -4.43 5.54 6.84
CA GLY A 456 -3.36 4.54 6.72
C GLY A 456 -3.79 3.29 5.96
N ASN A 457 -2.85 2.36 5.84
CA ASN A 457 -3.05 1.13 5.06
C ASN A 457 -4.04 0.13 5.69
N HIS A 458 -4.51 0.37 6.91
CA HIS A 458 -5.56 -0.39 7.57
C HIS A 458 -6.95 0.26 7.44
N LYS A 459 -7.02 1.40 6.72
CA LYS A 459 -8.26 2.06 6.31
C LYS A 459 -8.10 2.58 4.88
N GLY A 460 -8.54 1.83 3.89
CA GLY A 460 -8.57 2.28 2.49
C GLY A 460 -7.69 1.53 1.50
N GLY A 461 -6.83 0.62 1.91
CA GLY A 461 -6.10 -0.29 1.03
C GLY A 461 -4.58 -0.32 1.23
N LEU A 462 -3.98 -1.42 0.79
CA LEU A 462 -2.60 -1.82 1.13
C LEU A 462 -1.53 -1.12 0.29
N SER A 463 -1.84 -0.66 -0.93
CA SER A 463 -0.83 -0.07 -1.81
C SER A 463 -0.35 1.29 -1.32
N VAL A 464 0.86 1.67 -1.71
CA VAL A 464 1.42 3.00 -1.42
C VAL A 464 0.49 4.11 -1.90
N GLY A 465 -0.06 3.99 -3.12
CA GLY A 465 -1.00 4.97 -3.68
C GLY A 465 -2.27 5.12 -2.83
N LYS A 466 -2.88 3.99 -2.44
CA LYS A 466 -4.08 4.02 -1.57
C LYS A 466 -3.78 4.56 -0.17
N SER A 467 -2.58 4.30 0.36
CA SER A 467 -2.15 4.88 1.64
C SER A 467 -2.01 6.41 1.54
N ILE A 468 -1.49 6.94 0.43
CA ILE A 468 -1.44 8.37 0.14
C ILE A 468 -2.86 8.94 0.06
N ALA A 469 -3.73 8.34 -0.75
CA ALA A 469 -5.11 8.77 -0.91
C ALA A 469 -5.88 8.79 0.42
N SER A 470 -5.68 7.77 1.28
CA SER A 470 -6.24 7.72 2.63
C SER A 470 -5.80 8.91 3.48
N GLY A 471 -4.51 9.28 3.43
CA GLY A 471 -3.98 10.45 4.13
C GLY A 471 -4.56 11.76 3.60
N CYS A 472 -4.60 11.94 2.28
CA CYS A 472 -5.18 13.12 1.64
C CYS A 472 -6.68 13.26 1.98
N LYS A 473 -7.42 12.15 1.99
CA LYS A 473 -8.84 12.15 2.36
C LYS A 473 -9.06 12.57 3.80
N ALA A 474 -8.25 12.09 4.74
CA ALA A 474 -8.33 12.52 6.14
C ALA A 474 -8.01 14.02 6.27
N ALA A 475 -7.04 14.54 5.54
CA ALA A 475 -6.73 15.98 5.52
C ALA A 475 -7.91 16.82 4.99
N GLU A 476 -8.60 16.37 3.93
CA GLU A 476 -9.81 17.05 3.41
C GLU A 476 -10.93 17.09 4.45
N LEU A 477 -11.16 16.01 5.18
CA LEU A 477 -12.14 15.95 6.25
C LEU A 477 -11.78 16.90 7.40
N VAL A 478 -10.49 16.98 7.76
CA VAL A 478 -9.99 17.95 8.76
C VAL A 478 -10.25 19.39 8.29
N ILE A 479 -9.90 19.73 7.06
CA ILE A 479 -10.11 21.08 6.51
C ILE A 479 -11.59 21.45 6.61
N SER A 480 -12.48 20.58 6.13
CA SER A 480 -13.94 20.81 6.21
C SER A 480 -14.44 20.95 7.66
N TYR A 481 -13.88 20.17 8.59
CA TYR A 481 -14.21 20.29 10.02
C TYR A 481 -13.81 21.65 10.60
N LEU A 482 -12.59 22.12 10.28
CA LEU A 482 -12.07 23.40 10.77
C LEU A 482 -12.83 24.60 10.19
N GLU A 483 -13.26 24.55 8.94
CA GLU A 483 -14.10 25.57 8.27
C GLU A 483 -15.46 25.69 8.97
N ASN A 484 -16.19 24.57 9.11
CA ASN A 484 -17.50 24.54 9.75
C ASN A 484 -17.46 24.99 11.21
N SER A 485 -16.37 24.69 11.93
CA SER A 485 -16.19 25.14 13.34
C SER A 485 -15.93 26.64 13.46
N SER A 486 -15.38 27.26 12.42
CA SER A 486 -15.14 28.72 12.37
C SER A 486 -16.42 29.51 12.07
N ASP A 487 -17.25 29.01 11.15
CA ASP A 487 -18.53 29.66 10.78
C ASP A 487 -19.53 29.66 11.94
N ASN A 488 -19.61 28.60 12.71
CA ASN A 488 -20.41 28.49 13.91
C ASN A 488 -19.98 29.49 15.02
N LYS A 489 -18.72 29.89 15.07
CA LYS A 489 -18.21 30.90 16.02
C LYS A 489 -18.64 32.31 15.60
N MET A 490 -18.55 32.64 14.30
CA MET A 490 -18.98 33.94 13.77
C MET A 490 -20.47 34.16 13.96
N LEU A 491 -21.30 33.12 13.75
CA LEU A 491 -22.76 33.22 13.95
C LEU A 491 -23.17 33.46 15.42
N LYS A 492 -22.43 32.89 16.40
CA LYS A 492 -22.67 33.10 17.82
C LYS A 492 -22.23 34.48 18.30
N GLU A 493 -21.12 35.01 17.80
CA GLU A 493 -20.62 36.35 18.12
C GLU A 493 -21.46 37.45 17.45
N GLY A 494 -22.06 37.18 16.28
CA GLY A 494 -23.00 38.09 15.58
C GLY A 494 -24.40 38.15 16.21
N SER A 495 -24.82 37.12 16.96
CA SER A 495 -26.15 37.07 17.63
C SER A 495 -26.12 37.62 19.08
N SER A 496 -24.94 38.00 19.59
CA SER A 496 -24.76 38.59 20.92
C SER A 496 -24.43 40.10 20.89
N LYS A 497 -24.61 40.73 19.74
CA LYS A 497 -24.69 42.18 19.54
C LYS A 497 -26.09 42.56 19.16
#